data_0d9455fc448dff66ff0356fcb5ede6a0
#
_entry.id   0d9455fc448dff66ff0356fcb5ede6a0
#
_cell.length_a   1.000
_cell.length_b   1.000
_cell.length_c   1.000
_cell.angle_alpha   90.00
_cell.angle_beta   90.00
_cell.angle_gamma   90.00
#
_symmetry.space_group_name_H-M   'P 1'
#
loop_
_entity.id
_entity.type
_entity.pdbx_description
1 polymer ?
#
loop_
_entity_poly.entity_id
_entity_poly.type
_entity_poly.pdbx_seq_one_letter_code
_entity_poly.pdbx_strand_id
1 'polypeptide(L)'
;YPPQVWPVLEEGIFTIGFARRFATYKRATLLFRDPERLKYMLNRSDRPMQIIFAGKAHPADDPGKLFIQQVYQMSQQPGFIGRILFLEEYDMHVARQLVAGVDVWLNTPRRPHEASGTSGQKASLNGAVNVSILDGWWPEAYNGKNGWAVGDEREYSSQDEQDWNDAQHLYHILENEVLPLFYDRGPDGIPHGWLAYCKEAIATVAPVFSTRRMV
;
A
#
# COMPACT_ATOMS: atom_id res chain seq x y z
N TYR A 1 -11.02 -25.18 16.63
CA TYR A 1 -10.19 -24.13 16.08
C TYR A 1 -9.07 -23.84 17.06
N PRO A 2 -7.79 -23.80 16.66
CA PRO A 2 -6.72 -23.35 17.54
C PRO A 2 -7.01 -21.92 18.00
N PRO A 3 -6.55 -21.49 19.17
CA PRO A 3 -6.73 -20.13 19.62
C PRO A 3 -6.17 -19.20 18.52
N GLN A 4 -7.04 -18.37 17.93
CA GLN A 4 -6.60 -17.39 16.95
C GLN A 4 -5.68 -16.42 17.68
N VAL A 5 -4.38 -16.51 17.42
CA VAL A 5 -3.45 -15.44 17.75
C VAL A 5 -3.84 -14.30 16.81
N TRP A 6 -4.64 -13.37 17.29
CA TRP A 6 -4.92 -12.15 16.55
C TRP A 6 -3.59 -11.42 16.38
N PRO A 7 -3.17 -11.15 15.14
CA PRO A 7 -2.01 -10.29 14.94
C PRO A 7 -2.31 -8.95 15.59
N VAL A 8 -1.58 -8.63 16.63
CA VAL A 8 -1.69 -7.32 17.27
C VAL A 8 -0.82 -6.38 16.46
N LEU A 9 -1.44 -5.35 15.89
CA LEU A 9 -0.70 -4.26 15.27
C LEU A 9 0.15 -3.58 16.33
N GLU A 10 1.42 -3.42 16.06
CA GLU A 10 2.36 -2.80 16.99
C GLU A 10 2.46 -1.30 16.69
N GLU A 11 2.26 -0.49 17.71
CA GLU A 11 2.43 0.96 17.63
C GLU A 11 3.88 1.31 17.30
N GLY A 12 4.07 2.31 16.44
CA GLY A 12 5.39 2.76 16.00
C GLY A 12 6.05 1.91 14.91
N ILE A 13 5.43 0.80 14.50
CA ILE A 13 5.88 0.01 13.34
C ILE A 13 5.25 0.59 12.06
N PHE A 14 6.12 0.80 11.06
CA PHE A 14 5.69 1.25 9.73
C PHE A 14 4.59 0.36 9.15
N THR A 15 3.47 0.97 8.77
CA THR A 15 2.26 0.28 8.38
C THR A 15 1.85 0.62 6.94
N ILE A 16 1.76 -0.41 6.10
CA ILE A 16 1.22 -0.30 4.74
C ILE A 16 -0.26 -0.73 4.73
N GLY A 17 -1.13 0.10 4.16
CA GLY A 17 -2.52 -0.23 3.88
C GLY A 17 -2.74 -0.53 2.40
N PHE A 18 -3.36 -1.67 2.12
CA PHE A 18 -3.91 -2.02 0.82
C PHE A 18 -5.39 -2.37 1.00
N ALA A 19 -6.29 -1.43 0.67
CA ALA A 19 -7.71 -1.64 0.87
C ALA A 19 -8.52 -1.19 -0.33
N ARG A 20 -9.11 -2.17 -1.03
CA ARG A 20 -9.86 -1.94 -2.26
C ARG A 20 -10.63 -3.19 -2.70
N ARG A 21 -11.49 -3.04 -3.71
CA ARG A 21 -12.08 -4.20 -4.38
C ARG A 21 -10.97 -5.09 -4.95
N PHE A 22 -11.00 -6.38 -4.62
CA PHE A 22 -10.11 -7.35 -5.22
C PHE A 22 -10.57 -7.66 -6.64
N ALA A 23 -9.73 -7.32 -7.60
CA ALA A 23 -9.85 -7.63 -9.02
C ALA A 23 -8.44 -7.85 -9.58
N THR A 24 -8.32 -8.63 -10.66
CA THR A 24 -7.02 -9.09 -11.16
C THR A 24 -6.04 -7.94 -11.46
N TYR A 25 -6.53 -6.89 -12.12
CA TYR A 25 -5.70 -5.74 -12.48
C TYR A 25 -5.23 -4.90 -11.28
N LYS A 26 -5.87 -5.03 -10.12
CA LYS A 26 -5.47 -4.34 -8.87
C LYS A 26 -4.22 -4.95 -8.24
N ARG A 27 -3.86 -6.16 -8.63
CA ARG A 27 -2.63 -6.88 -8.26
C ARG A 27 -2.34 -6.89 -6.76
N ALA A 28 -3.34 -7.24 -5.94
CA ALA A 28 -3.19 -7.33 -4.48
C ALA A 28 -1.99 -8.20 -4.04
N THR A 29 -1.62 -9.17 -4.87
CA THR A 29 -0.56 -10.14 -4.63
C THR A 29 0.82 -9.70 -5.18
N LEU A 30 0.96 -8.48 -5.70
CA LEU A 30 2.23 -8.02 -6.29
C LEU A 30 3.39 -8.08 -5.29
N LEU A 31 3.14 -7.74 -4.01
CA LEU A 31 4.13 -7.86 -2.94
C LEU A 31 4.58 -9.29 -2.63
N PHE A 32 3.88 -10.30 -3.14
CA PHE A 32 4.23 -11.72 -2.94
C PHE A 32 5.03 -12.34 -4.11
N ARG A 33 5.47 -11.51 -5.08
CA ARG A 33 6.29 -12.00 -6.21
C ARG A 33 7.66 -12.50 -5.77
N ASP A 34 8.20 -11.96 -4.68
CA ASP A 34 9.40 -12.44 -4.00
C ASP A 34 9.11 -12.57 -2.49
N PRO A 35 8.57 -13.73 -2.06
CA PRO A 35 8.16 -13.92 -0.67
C PRO A 35 9.33 -13.87 0.32
N GLU A 36 10.51 -14.33 -0.07
CA GLU A 36 11.67 -14.34 0.83
C GLU A 36 12.18 -12.91 1.07
N ARG A 37 12.20 -12.09 0.03
CA ARG A 37 12.55 -10.66 0.15
C ARG A 37 11.53 -9.92 1.03
N LEU A 38 10.24 -10.15 0.78
CA LEU A 38 9.18 -9.57 1.60
C LEU A 38 9.30 -9.99 3.07
N LYS A 39 9.51 -11.28 3.33
CA LYS A 39 9.71 -11.81 4.67
C LYS A 39 10.90 -11.18 5.39
N TYR A 40 12.00 -11.01 4.67
CA TYR A 40 13.18 -10.30 5.20
C TYR A 40 12.83 -8.88 5.61
N MET A 41 12.14 -8.12 4.74
CA MET A 41 11.73 -6.73 5.01
C MET A 41 10.80 -6.62 6.22
N LEU A 42 9.80 -7.50 6.31
CA LEU A 42 8.82 -7.52 7.39
C LEU A 42 9.43 -7.76 8.77
N ASN A 43 10.52 -8.54 8.82
CA ASN A 43 11.11 -9.01 10.10
C ASN A 43 12.44 -8.33 10.44
N ARG A 44 12.81 -7.26 9.77
CA ARG A 44 14.00 -6.48 10.15
C ARG A 44 13.83 -5.90 11.55
N SER A 45 14.85 -6.06 12.37
CA SER A 45 14.84 -5.54 13.75
C SER A 45 15.03 -4.02 13.83
N ASP A 46 15.70 -3.43 12.83
CA ASP A 46 16.00 -2.01 12.77
C ASP A 46 14.88 -1.19 12.09
N ARG A 47 14.13 -1.82 11.20
CA ARG A 47 13.09 -1.19 10.38
C ARG A 47 11.94 -2.17 10.12
N PRO A 48 11.25 -2.66 11.15
CA PRO A 48 10.14 -3.59 10.95
C PRO A 48 9.00 -2.94 10.20
N MET A 49 8.21 -3.75 9.48
CA MET A 49 7.02 -3.27 8.81
C MET A 49 5.86 -4.25 8.98
N GLN A 50 4.65 -3.75 8.83
CA GLN A 50 3.43 -4.54 8.85
C GLN A 50 2.51 -4.10 7.71
N ILE A 51 1.66 -5.02 7.25
CA ILE A 51 0.79 -4.78 6.09
C ILE A 51 -0.63 -5.15 6.46
N ILE A 52 -1.56 -4.25 6.18
CA ILE A 52 -2.99 -4.48 6.34
C ILE A 52 -3.63 -4.57 4.96
N PHE A 53 -4.18 -5.72 4.66
CA PHE A 53 -5.06 -5.92 3.51
C PHE A 53 -6.52 -5.87 3.95
N ALA A 54 -7.35 -5.20 3.17
CA ALA A 54 -8.79 -5.19 3.36
C ALA A 54 -9.51 -5.10 2.02
N GLY A 55 -10.72 -5.63 1.93
CA GLY A 55 -11.49 -5.51 0.70
C GLY A 55 -12.43 -6.68 0.48
N LYS A 56 -13.18 -6.57 -0.59
CA LYS A 56 -14.14 -7.59 -1.04
C LYS A 56 -13.95 -7.84 -2.53
N ALA A 57 -14.22 -9.06 -2.98
CA ALA A 57 -14.38 -9.40 -4.39
C ALA A 57 -15.86 -9.37 -4.76
N HIS A 58 -16.17 -9.07 -6.02
CA HIS A 58 -17.54 -9.24 -6.50
C HIS A 58 -17.95 -10.72 -6.42
N PRO A 59 -19.20 -11.05 -6.06
CA PRO A 59 -19.64 -12.46 -5.95
C PRO A 59 -19.41 -13.30 -7.19
N ALA A 60 -19.40 -12.72 -8.38
CA ALA A 60 -19.12 -13.37 -9.65
C ALA A 60 -17.65 -13.27 -10.11
N ASP A 61 -16.75 -12.67 -9.31
CA ASP A 61 -15.33 -12.51 -9.65
C ASP A 61 -14.50 -13.57 -8.92
N ASP A 62 -14.47 -14.79 -9.46
CA ASP A 62 -13.72 -15.89 -8.87
C ASP A 62 -12.19 -15.64 -8.86
N PRO A 63 -11.56 -15.03 -9.89
CA PRO A 63 -10.16 -14.62 -9.79
C PRO A 63 -9.89 -13.62 -8.66
N GLY A 64 -10.78 -12.65 -8.42
CA GLY A 64 -10.67 -11.73 -7.29
C GLY A 64 -10.78 -12.44 -5.93
N LYS A 65 -11.65 -13.44 -5.80
CA LYS A 65 -11.73 -14.28 -4.59
C LYS A 65 -10.45 -15.08 -4.36
N LEU A 66 -9.83 -15.61 -5.43
CA LEU A 66 -8.56 -16.31 -5.32
C LEU A 66 -7.44 -15.39 -4.78
N PHE A 67 -7.42 -14.13 -5.14
CA PHE A 67 -6.46 -13.18 -4.56
C PHE A 67 -6.67 -12.97 -3.06
N ILE A 68 -7.92 -12.89 -2.60
CA ILE A 68 -8.22 -12.84 -1.16
C ILE A 68 -7.70 -14.10 -0.47
N GLN A 69 -7.96 -15.27 -1.04
CA GLN A 69 -7.49 -16.54 -0.51
C GLN A 69 -5.95 -16.60 -0.45
N GLN A 70 -5.26 -16.15 -1.49
CA GLN A 70 -3.80 -16.10 -1.52
C GLN A 70 -3.22 -15.16 -0.44
N VAL A 71 -3.79 -13.96 -0.28
CA VAL A 71 -3.38 -13.02 0.76
C VAL A 71 -3.57 -13.64 2.15
N TYR A 72 -4.72 -14.27 2.39
CA TYR A 72 -5.01 -14.94 3.66
C TYR A 72 -4.03 -16.09 3.91
N GLN A 73 -3.83 -16.97 2.93
CA GLN A 73 -2.89 -18.09 3.05
C GLN A 73 -1.45 -17.60 3.33
N MET A 74 -1.02 -16.54 2.65
CA MET A 74 0.30 -15.96 2.87
C MET A 74 0.42 -15.42 4.31
N SER A 75 -0.61 -14.73 4.81
CA SER A 75 -0.60 -14.19 6.17
C SER A 75 -0.46 -15.24 7.27
N GLN A 76 -0.79 -16.52 6.97
CA GLN A 76 -0.68 -17.63 7.90
C GLN A 76 0.66 -18.38 7.84
N GLN A 77 1.54 -18.03 6.91
CA GLN A 77 2.83 -18.71 6.76
C GLN A 77 3.87 -18.21 7.78
N PRO A 78 4.82 -19.07 8.18
CA PRO A 78 5.92 -18.66 9.06
C PRO A 78 6.71 -17.47 8.51
N GLY A 79 6.88 -16.44 9.34
CA GLY A 79 7.54 -15.19 8.97
C GLY A 79 6.61 -14.10 8.41
N PHE A 80 5.33 -14.43 8.18
CA PHE A 80 4.29 -13.45 7.82
C PHE A 80 3.24 -13.31 8.92
N ILE A 81 3.07 -14.34 9.75
CA ILE A 81 2.17 -14.31 10.93
C ILE A 81 2.53 -13.11 11.81
N GLY A 82 1.52 -12.31 12.17
CA GLY A 82 1.68 -11.11 12.98
C GLY A 82 2.22 -9.89 12.21
N ARG A 83 2.61 -10.04 10.95
CA ARG A 83 3.13 -8.96 10.10
C ARG A 83 2.21 -8.64 8.93
N ILE A 84 1.41 -9.60 8.48
CA ILE A 84 0.38 -9.41 7.46
C ILE A 84 -0.97 -9.71 8.07
N LEU A 85 -1.87 -8.73 8.01
CA LEU A 85 -3.23 -8.82 8.48
C LEU A 85 -4.20 -8.69 7.32
N PHE A 86 -5.19 -9.60 7.24
CA PHE A 86 -6.35 -9.43 6.37
C PHE A 86 -7.56 -9.07 7.22
N LEU A 87 -8.13 -7.87 6.99
CA LEU A 87 -9.35 -7.42 7.65
C LEU A 87 -10.57 -7.88 6.86
N GLU A 88 -11.38 -8.71 7.50
CA GLU A 88 -12.69 -9.13 7.00
C GLU A 88 -13.71 -7.99 7.13
N GLU A 89 -14.89 -8.20 6.55
CA GLU A 89 -16.04 -7.29 6.65
C GLU A 89 -15.73 -5.82 6.26
N TYR A 90 -14.85 -5.64 5.25
CA TYR A 90 -14.50 -4.32 4.76
C TYR A 90 -15.74 -3.50 4.39
N ASP A 91 -15.92 -2.38 5.07
CA ASP A 91 -17.00 -1.41 4.88
C ASP A 91 -16.45 0.03 4.91
N MET A 92 -17.37 1.01 4.90
CA MET A 92 -16.99 2.43 4.96
C MET A 92 -16.35 2.82 6.30
N HIS A 93 -16.73 2.17 7.40
CA HIS A 93 -16.16 2.44 8.72
C HIS A 93 -14.69 1.98 8.77
N VAL A 94 -14.42 0.73 8.37
CA VAL A 94 -13.07 0.18 8.27
C VAL A 94 -12.23 1.00 7.29
N ALA A 95 -12.80 1.37 6.12
CA ALA A 95 -12.12 2.20 5.14
C ALA A 95 -11.65 3.54 5.71
N ARG A 96 -12.52 4.21 6.49
CA ARG A 96 -12.23 5.49 7.14
C ARG A 96 -11.09 5.37 8.15
N GLN A 97 -11.07 4.30 8.94
CA GLN A 97 -10.01 4.05 9.90
C GLN A 97 -8.68 3.78 9.20
N LEU A 98 -8.68 2.96 8.14
CA LEU A 98 -7.47 2.62 7.41
C LEU A 98 -6.81 3.83 6.74
N VAL A 99 -7.57 4.67 6.02
CA VAL A 99 -6.97 5.84 5.35
C VAL A 99 -6.42 6.88 6.32
N ALA A 100 -6.84 6.85 7.59
CA ALA A 100 -6.34 7.72 8.64
C ALA A 100 -5.26 7.08 9.53
N GLY A 101 -5.17 5.74 9.52
CA GLY A 101 -4.35 5.00 10.48
C GLY A 101 -3.10 4.33 9.91
N VAL A 102 -2.91 4.32 8.59
CA VAL A 102 -1.71 3.75 7.96
C VAL A 102 -0.72 4.84 7.57
N ASP A 103 0.56 4.48 7.48
CA ASP A 103 1.61 5.39 7.04
C ASP A 103 1.65 5.50 5.53
N VAL A 104 1.54 4.37 4.84
CA VAL A 104 1.54 4.27 3.38
C VAL A 104 0.25 3.67 2.87
N TRP A 105 -0.28 4.30 1.83
CA TRP A 105 -1.37 3.75 1.03
C TRP A 105 -0.82 3.16 -0.26
N LEU A 106 -0.91 1.85 -0.39
CA LEU A 106 -0.36 1.11 -1.52
C LEU A 106 -1.39 0.94 -2.64
N ASN A 107 -1.03 1.32 -3.87
CA ASN A 107 -1.82 1.09 -5.07
C ASN A 107 -0.96 0.44 -6.15
N THR A 108 -1.34 -0.76 -6.56
CA THR A 108 -0.59 -1.54 -7.55
C THR A 108 -1.42 -1.92 -8.78
N PRO A 109 -2.24 -1.03 -9.36
CA PRO A 109 -3.01 -1.39 -10.54
C PRO A 109 -2.08 -1.72 -11.71
N ARG A 110 -2.53 -2.60 -12.61
CA ARG A 110 -1.84 -2.79 -13.89
C ARG A 110 -2.23 -1.66 -14.82
N ARG A 111 -1.26 -0.84 -15.19
CA ARG A 111 -1.43 0.25 -16.15
C ARG A 111 -1.83 -0.31 -17.53
N PRO A 112 -2.79 0.31 -18.25
CA PRO A 112 -3.55 1.55 -17.96
C PRO A 112 -4.99 1.26 -17.45
N HIS A 113 -5.21 0.32 -16.57
CA HIS A 113 -6.55 -0.16 -16.21
C HIS A 113 -7.23 0.59 -15.06
N GLU A 114 -6.52 1.45 -14.32
CA GLU A 114 -7.12 2.23 -13.24
C GLU A 114 -7.71 3.55 -13.78
N ALA A 115 -9.01 3.69 -13.69
CA ALA A 115 -9.68 4.89 -14.21
C ALA A 115 -9.43 6.13 -13.33
N SER A 116 -9.36 5.97 -12.01
CA SER A 116 -9.09 7.07 -11.07
C SER A 116 -8.45 6.59 -9.77
N GLY A 117 -9.14 5.85 -8.89
CA GLY A 117 -8.59 5.36 -7.64
C GLY A 117 -8.68 6.36 -6.47
N THR A 118 -9.90 6.80 -6.12
CA THR A 118 -10.16 7.84 -5.10
C THR A 118 -9.70 7.49 -3.67
N SER A 119 -9.38 6.22 -3.38
CA SER A 119 -8.89 5.82 -2.05
C SER A 119 -7.53 6.44 -1.71
N GLY A 120 -6.62 6.54 -2.69
CA GLY A 120 -5.34 7.22 -2.52
C GLY A 120 -5.49 8.72 -2.25
N GLN A 121 -6.46 9.38 -2.89
CA GLN A 121 -6.80 10.78 -2.59
C GLN A 121 -7.23 10.95 -1.12
N LYS A 122 -8.12 10.07 -0.64
CA LYS A 122 -8.58 10.09 0.76
C LYS A 122 -7.44 9.83 1.74
N ALA A 123 -6.55 8.92 1.43
CA ALA A 123 -5.36 8.63 2.24
C ALA A 123 -4.46 9.87 2.34
N SER A 124 -4.15 10.54 1.22
CA SER A 124 -3.37 11.78 1.24
C SER A 124 -4.00 12.89 2.07
N LEU A 125 -5.33 13.03 2.03
CA LEU A 125 -6.06 14.02 2.85
C LEU A 125 -5.91 13.76 4.36
N ASN A 126 -5.56 12.55 4.75
CA ASN A 126 -5.32 12.14 6.14
C ASN A 126 -3.82 12.06 6.48
N GLY A 127 -2.94 12.42 5.56
CA GLY A 127 -1.49 12.41 5.78
C GLY A 127 -0.81 11.08 5.48
N ALA A 128 -1.54 10.04 5.09
CA ALA A 128 -0.93 8.81 4.58
C ALA A 128 -0.31 9.06 3.20
N VAL A 129 0.92 8.58 3.02
CA VAL A 129 1.68 8.83 1.79
C VAL A 129 1.38 7.74 0.75
N ASN A 130 1.16 8.11 -0.50
CA ASN A 130 0.92 7.12 -1.56
C ASN A 130 2.23 6.52 -2.07
N VAL A 131 2.26 5.19 -2.17
CA VAL A 131 3.19 4.42 -2.99
C VAL A 131 2.35 3.74 -4.07
N SER A 132 2.43 4.22 -5.30
CA SER A 132 1.47 3.85 -6.33
C SER A 132 2.09 3.77 -7.71
N ILE A 133 1.59 2.83 -8.52
CA ILE A 133 1.81 2.85 -9.98
C ILE A 133 1.28 4.17 -10.53
N LEU A 134 1.97 4.73 -11.54
CA LEU A 134 1.56 5.93 -12.28
C LEU A 134 0.36 5.61 -13.20
N ASP A 135 -0.80 5.43 -12.57
CA ASP A 135 -2.06 5.15 -13.24
C ASP A 135 -3.23 5.81 -12.49
N GLY A 136 -4.35 5.99 -13.16
CA GLY A 136 -5.52 6.69 -12.62
C GLY A 136 -5.22 8.16 -12.30
N TRP A 137 -5.47 8.57 -11.05
CA TRP A 137 -5.27 9.96 -10.59
C TRP A 137 -3.82 10.31 -10.31
N TRP A 138 -2.96 9.29 -10.05
CA TRP A 138 -1.62 9.52 -9.53
C TRP A 138 -0.68 10.26 -10.47
N PRO A 139 -0.70 10.04 -11.81
CA PRO A 139 0.11 10.83 -12.74
C PRO A 139 -0.16 12.34 -12.69
N GLU A 140 -1.39 12.74 -12.36
CA GLU A 140 -1.77 14.16 -12.24
C GLU A 140 -1.33 14.78 -10.90
N ALA A 141 -1.24 13.97 -9.86
CA ALA A 141 -0.98 14.41 -8.49
C ALA A 141 0.49 14.30 -8.08
N TYR A 142 1.22 13.33 -8.63
CA TYR A 142 2.58 13.02 -8.22
C TYR A 142 3.56 14.13 -8.62
N ASN A 143 4.31 14.65 -7.62
CA ASN A 143 5.28 15.72 -7.80
C ASN A 143 6.71 15.35 -7.33
N GLY A 144 6.95 14.09 -6.98
CA GLY A 144 8.24 13.61 -6.48
C GLY A 144 8.50 13.88 -4.99
N LYS A 145 7.59 14.57 -4.27
CA LYS A 145 7.73 14.94 -2.86
C LYS A 145 6.51 14.58 -2.01
N ASN A 146 5.42 14.16 -2.64
CA ASN A 146 4.15 13.82 -1.99
C ASN A 146 3.86 12.32 -1.97
N GLY A 147 4.84 11.50 -2.33
CA GLY A 147 4.76 10.04 -2.38
C GLY A 147 5.78 9.44 -3.33
N TRP A 148 5.56 8.20 -3.74
CA TRP A 148 6.44 7.46 -4.63
C TRP A 148 5.68 6.89 -5.82
N ALA A 149 6.32 6.97 -7.00
CA ALA A 149 5.85 6.34 -8.22
C ALA A 149 6.51 4.98 -8.40
N VAL A 150 5.71 3.94 -8.59
CA VAL A 150 6.16 2.56 -8.84
C VAL A 150 6.04 2.25 -10.32
N GLY A 151 6.98 1.47 -10.84
CA GLY A 151 7.01 1.06 -12.24
C GLY A 151 7.60 2.14 -13.16
N ASP A 152 7.51 1.89 -14.43
CA ASP A 152 7.93 2.79 -15.49
C ASP A 152 6.88 2.86 -16.61
N GLU A 153 7.17 3.63 -17.65
CA GLU A 153 6.24 3.85 -18.77
C GLU A 153 6.52 2.92 -19.96
N ARG A 154 7.43 1.96 -19.82
CA ARG A 154 7.78 1.02 -20.90
C ARG A 154 6.59 0.14 -21.26
N GLU A 155 6.53 -0.26 -22.51
CA GLU A 155 5.72 -1.39 -22.92
C GLU A 155 6.46 -2.70 -22.60
N TYR A 156 5.73 -3.65 -22.05
CA TYR A 156 6.26 -4.94 -21.64
C TYR A 156 5.79 -6.03 -22.61
N SER A 157 6.63 -7.03 -22.84
CA SER A 157 6.32 -8.15 -23.73
C SER A 157 5.21 -9.06 -23.16
N SER A 158 5.04 -9.07 -21.84
CA SER A 158 4.04 -9.85 -21.13
C SER A 158 3.61 -9.19 -19.82
N GLN A 159 2.44 -9.58 -19.31
CA GLN A 159 1.96 -9.16 -18.00
C GLN A 159 2.86 -9.67 -16.86
N ASP A 160 3.45 -10.83 -17.02
CA ASP A 160 4.35 -11.41 -16.03
C ASP A 160 5.65 -10.62 -15.91
N GLU A 161 6.21 -10.19 -17.04
CA GLU A 161 7.37 -9.31 -17.07
C GLU A 161 7.07 -7.96 -16.42
N GLN A 162 5.93 -7.35 -16.73
CA GLN A 162 5.47 -6.12 -16.09
C GLN A 162 5.34 -6.30 -14.57
N ASP A 163 4.66 -7.37 -14.14
CA ASP A 163 4.44 -7.64 -12.71
C ASP A 163 5.77 -7.86 -11.98
N TRP A 164 6.72 -8.54 -12.60
CA TRP A 164 8.06 -8.72 -12.01
C TRP A 164 8.80 -7.39 -11.86
N ASN A 165 8.86 -6.59 -12.92
CA ASN A 165 9.56 -5.31 -12.88
C ASN A 165 8.93 -4.32 -11.89
N ASP A 166 7.59 -4.21 -11.89
CA ASP A 166 6.87 -3.38 -10.93
C ASP A 166 7.10 -3.83 -9.49
N ALA A 167 7.13 -5.15 -9.23
CA ALA A 167 7.43 -5.70 -7.92
C ALA A 167 8.86 -5.37 -7.47
N GLN A 168 9.86 -5.54 -8.35
CA GLN A 168 11.25 -5.22 -8.03
C GLN A 168 11.43 -3.73 -7.73
N HIS A 169 10.76 -2.86 -8.51
CA HIS A 169 10.80 -1.42 -8.26
C HIS A 169 10.10 -1.05 -6.94
N LEU A 170 8.95 -1.66 -6.65
CA LEU A 170 8.25 -1.48 -5.38
C LEU A 170 9.13 -1.88 -4.18
N TYR A 171 9.79 -3.04 -4.22
CA TYR A 171 10.72 -3.45 -3.18
C TYR A 171 11.88 -2.47 -3.03
N HIS A 172 12.46 -2.03 -4.16
CA HIS A 172 13.56 -1.05 -4.13
C HIS A 172 13.15 0.25 -3.42
N ILE A 173 11.98 0.79 -3.76
CA ILE A 173 11.43 2.00 -3.11
C ILE A 173 11.22 1.77 -1.61
N LEU A 174 10.61 0.66 -1.23
CA LEU A 174 10.35 0.37 0.19
C LEU A 174 11.63 0.22 1.00
N GLU A 175 12.61 -0.53 0.48
CA GLU A 175 13.86 -0.83 1.19
C GLU A 175 14.81 0.37 1.30
N ASN A 176 14.92 1.16 0.22
CA ASN A 176 15.99 2.15 0.08
C ASN A 176 15.54 3.59 0.28
N GLU A 177 14.24 3.86 0.20
CA GLU A 177 13.71 5.21 0.29
C GLU A 177 12.69 5.34 1.44
N VAL A 178 11.61 4.57 1.40
CA VAL A 178 10.46 4.72 2.31
C VAL A 178 10.81 4.33 3.74
N LEU A 179 11.28 3.09 3.96
CA LEU A 179 11.61 2.61 5.31
C LEU A 179 12.77 3.40 5.94
N PRO A 180 13.87 3.70 5.23
CA PRO A 180 14.90 4.57 5.77
C PRO A 180 14.36 5.92 6.22
N LEU A 181 13.55 6.57 5.40
CA LEU A 181 12.99 7.89 5.69
C LEU A 181 12.03 7.88 6.88
N PHE A 182 11.20 6.84 7.02
CA PHE A 182 10.26 6.71 8.13
C PHE A 182 10.97 6.51 9.47
N TYR A 183 12.07 5.74 9.48
CA TYR A 183 12.83 5.43 10.69
C TYR A 183 13.98 6.41 10.99
N ASP A 184 14.26 7.35 10.08
CA ASP A 184 15.23 8.43 10.32
C ASP A 184 14.64 9.49 11.24
N ARG A 185 15.02 9.40 12.51
CA ARG A 185 14.52 10.31 13.55
C ARG A 185 15.58 11.30 13.97
N GLY A 186 15.19 12.57 14.03
CA GLY A 186 16.03 13.63 14.54
C GLY A 186 16.34 13.47 16.04
N PRO A 187 17.18 14.36 16.59
CA PRO A 187 17.51 14.35 18.02
C PRO A 187 16.30 14.51 18.96
N ASP A 188 15.21 15.05 18.44
CA ASP A 188 13.91 15.21 19.12
C ASP A 188 12.99 13.98 19.00
N GLY A 189 13.47 12.91 18.35
CA GLY A 189 12.71 11.68 18.11
C GLY A 189 11.69 11.79 16.96
N ILE A 190 11.63 12.91 16.25
CA ILE A 190 10.66 13.17 15.18
C ILE A 190 11.25 12.82 13.82
N PRO A 191 10.50 12.09 12.95
CA PRO A 191 10.93 11.77 11.59
C PRO A 191 10.63 12.95 10.65
N HIS A 192 11.40 14.04 10.72
CA HIS A 192 11.14 15.28 9.98
C HIS A 192 11.06 15.08 8.46
N GLY A 193 11.91 14.22 7.90
CA GLY A 193 11.88 13.87 6.48
C GLY A 193 10.55 13.21 6.09
N TRP A 194 10.08 12.25 6.89
CA TRP A 194 8.78 11.60 6.69
C TRP A 194 7.61 12.59 6.78
N LEU A 195 7.61 13.43 7.82
CA LEU A 195 6.56 14.44 8.00
C LEU A 195 6.53 15.49 6.88
N ALA A 196 7.64 15.75 6.21
CA ALA A 196 7.66 16.61 5.04
C ALA A 196 6.83 16.01 3.89
N TYR A 197 6.95 14.69 3.63
CA TYR A 197 6.12 13.99 2.66
C TYR A 197 4.63 13.98 3.05
N CYS A 198 4.30 13.73 4.31
CA CYS A 198 2.92 13.78 4.80
C CYS A 198 2.28 15.16 4.58
N LYS A 199 3.00 16.24 4.93
CA LYS A 199 2.55 17.62 4.74
C LYS A 199 2.39 17.97 3.27
N GLU A 200 3.34 17.57 2.43
CA GLU A 200 3.29 17.79 0.98
C GLU A 200 2.12 17.03 0.35
N ALA A 201 1.85 15.79 0.79
CA ALA A 201 0.70 15.02 0.32
C ALA A 201 -0.62 15.75 0.61
N ILE A 202 -0.81 16.26 1.85
CA ILE A 202 -2.00 17.04 2.20
C ILE A 202 -2.07 18.33 1.39
N ALA A 203 -0.98 19.10 1.34
CA ALA A 203 -0.94 20.43 0.74
C ALA A 203 -1.20 20.41 -0.77
N THR A 204 -0.75 19.38 -1.47
CA THR A 204 -0.88 19.30 -2.93
C THR A 204 -2.14 18.57 -3.39
N VAL A 205 -2.62 17.58 -2.61
CA VAL A 205 -3.79 16.78 -3.01
C VAL A 205 -5.10 17.44 -2.58
N ALA A 206 -5.18 18.03 -1.38
CA ALA A 206 -6.42 18.58 -0.84
C ALA A 206 -7.04 19.68 -1.74
N PRO A 207 -6.30 20.68 -2.25
CA PRO A 207 -6.88 21.71 -3.08
C PRO A 207 -7.40 21.20 -4.44
N VAL A 208 -6.72 20.18 -4.99
CA VAL A 208 -6.95 19.73 -6.38
C VAL A 208 -7.99 18.61 -6.45
N PHE A 209 -7.95 17.68 -5.47
CA PHE A 209 -8.79 16.46 -5.50
C PHE A 209 -9.90 16.46 -4.45
N SER A 210 -10.33 17.64 -4.00
CA SER A 210 -11.45 17.79 -3.08
C SER A 210 -12.80 17.86 -3.79
N THR A 211 -13.86 17.42 -3.12
CA THR A 211 -15.24 17.57 -3.62
C THR A 211 -15.63 19.02 -3.87
N ARG A 212 -15.05 19.98 -3.14
CA ARG A 212 -15.28 21.41 -3.34
C ARG A 212 -14.87 21.88 -4.73
N ARG A 213 -13.81 21.30 -5.30
CA ARG A 213 -13.38 21.62 -6.68
C ARG A 213 -14.28 20.95 -7.71
N MET A 214 -14.89 19.81 -7.37
CA MET A 214 -15.75 19.05 -8.30
C MET A 214 -17.13 19.69 -8.49
N VAL A 215 -17.57 20.52 -7.55
CA VAL A 215 -18.83 21.29 -7.55
C VAL A 215 -18.58 22.72 -8.02
#